data_a4783a7a90b1d2a6a0fe5b613ebf4c4e
#
_entry.id   a4783a7a90b1d2a6a0fe5b613ebf4c4e
#
_cell.length_a   1.000
_cell.length_b   1.000
_cell.length_c   1.000
_cell.angle_alpha   90.00
_cell.angle_beta   90.00
_cell.angle_gamma   90.00
#
_symmetry.space_group_name_H-M   'P 1'
#
loop_
_entity.id
_entity.type
_entity.pdbx_description
1 polymer ?
#
loop_
_entity_poly.entity_id
_entity_poly.type
_entity_poly.pdbx_seq_one_letter_code
_entity_poly.pdbx_strand_id
1 'polypeptide(L)'
;MSMNVEKEILSIISDVSGYDVEKIAPETNINQDLEVDSIKAIEITVAIEKKFKVSVRDEDVPKITTVKQAIELVENLLAQRPVNGKVQ
;
A
#
# COMPACT_ATOMS: atom_id res chain seq x y z
N MET A 1 -6.03 0.67 -19.82
CA MET A 1 -6.75 0.37 -18.60
C MET A 1 -5.93 0.64 -17.41
N SER A 2 -6.51 1.30 -16.51
CA SER A 2 -5.75 1.59 -15.32
C SER A 2 -5.94 0.49 -14.30
N MET A 3 -4.93 0.34 -13.48
CA MET A 3 -4.93 -0.61 -12.40
C MET A 3 -5.86 -0.11 -11.30
N ASN A 4 -6.62 -0.99 -10.71
CA ASN A 4 -7.45 -0.63 -9.58
C ASN A 4 -6.59 -0.64 -8.32
N VAL A 5 -6.14 0.52 -7.90
CA VAL A 5 -5.20 0.65 -6.80
C VAL A 5 -5.80 0.07 -5.52
N GLU A 6 -7.04 0.41 -5.23
CA GLU A 6 -7.67 -0.08 -4.00
C GLU A 6 -7.69 -1.59 -3.96
N LYS A 7 -8.09 -2.22 -5.04
CA LYS A 7 -8.19 -3.67 -5.09
C LYS A 7 -6.83 -4.32 -4.92
N GLU A 8 -5.81 -3.77 -5.56
CA GLU A 8 -4.47 -4.33 -5.46
C GLU A 8 -3.91 -4.17 -4.04
N ILE A 9 -4.16 -3.02 -3.44
CA ILE A 9 -3.69 -2.79 -2.07
C ILE A 9 -4.38 -3.75 -1.11
N LEU A 10 -5.68 -3.93 -1.26
CA LEU A 10 -6.41 -4.87 -0.41
C LEU A 10 -5.88 -6.29 -0.57
N SER A 11 -5.56 -6.69 -1.79
CA SER A 11 -5.00 -8.00 -2.04
C SER A 11 -3.65 -8.18 -1.35
N ILE A 12 -2.81 -7.16 -1.44
CA ILE A 12 -1.49 -7.22 -0.79
C ILE A 12 -1.64 -7.33 0.71
N ILE A 13 -2.49 -6.49 1.29
CA ILE A 13 -2.69 -6.48 2.74
C ILE A 13 -3.29 -7.81 3.20
N SER A 14 -4.22 -8.34 2.44
CA SER A 14 -4.81 -9.62 2.75
C SER A 14 -3.76 -10.73 2.75
N ASP A 15 -2.90 -10.74 1.75
CA ASP A 15 -1.86 -11.75 1.65
C ASP A 15 -0.90 -11.70 2.83
N VAL A 16 -0.48 -10.50 3.21
CA VAL A 16 0.51 -10.37 4.27
C VAL A 16 -0.11 -10.59 5.65
N SER A 17 -1.30 -10.07 5.87
CA SER A 17 -1.92 -10.15 7.18
C SER A 17 -2.63 -11.46 7.45
N GLY A 18 -3.05 -12.14 6.40
CA GLY A 18 -3.81 -13.37 6.55
C GLY A 18 -5.30 -13.17 6.72
N TYR A 19 -5.77 -11.93 6.65
CA TYR A 19 -7.20 -11.63 6.74
C TYR A 19 -7.82 -11.57 5.36
N ASP A 20 -9.06 -12.03 5.25
CA ASP A 20 -9.78 -11.97 3.98
C ASP A 20 -10.04 -10.53 3.58
N VAL A 21 -9.99 -10.27 2.27
CA VAL A 21 -10.25 -8.93 1.76
C VAL A 21 -11.62 -8.42 2.20
N GLU A 22 -12.57 -9.33 2.37
CA GLU A 22 -13.92 -8.95 2.76
C GLU A 22 -13.96 -8.36 4.17
N LYS A 23 -12.96 -8.67 4.97
CA LYS A 23 -12.89 -8.18 6.35
C LYS A 23 -12.04 -6.93 6.48
N ILE A 24 -11.53 -6.44 5.37
CA ILE A 24 -10.65 -5.28 5.37
C ILE A 24 -11.39 -4.11 4.75
N ALA A 25 -11.58 -3.06 5.54
CA ALA A 25 -12.28 -1.85 5.10
C ALA A 25 -11.28 -0.70 4.97
N PRO A 26 -11.66 0.37 4.27
CA PRO A 26 -10.73 1.52 4.15
C PRO A 26 -10.32 2.11 5.49
N GLU A 27 -11.20 2.08 6.47
CA GLU A 27 -10.87 2.64 7.79
C GLU A 27 -10.22 1.62 8.70
N THR A 28 -10.02 0.40 8.25
CA THR A 28 -9.35 -0.62 9.05
C THR A 28 -7.94 -0.17 9.39
N ASN A 29 -7.59 -0.29 10.68
CA ASN A 29 -6.24 0.04 11.13
C ASN A 29 -5.35 -1.16 10.88
N ILE A 30 -4.35 -0.98 10.03
CA ILE A 30 -3.51 -2.10 9.59
C ILE A 30 -2.74 -2.69 10.76
N ASN A 31 -2.21 -1.83 11.63
CA ASN A 31 -1.41 -2.31 12.75
C ASN A 31 -2.25 -2.96 13.83
N GLN A 32 -3.36 -2.34 14.19
CA GLN A 32 -4.15 -2.78 15.32
C GLN A 32 -5.20 -3.81 14.95
N ASP A 33 -5.93 -3.55 13.87
CA ASP A 33 -7.03 -4.43 13.51
C ASP A 33 -6.56 -5.70 12.83
N LEU A 34 -5.49 -5.60 12.05
CA LEU A 34 -4.95 -6.73 11.32
C LEU A 34 -3.69 -7.30 11.95
N GLU A 35 -3.29 -6.71 13.07
CA GLU A 35 -2.13 -7.20 13.83
C GLU A 35 -0.86 -7.28 12.99
N VAL A 36 -0.67 -6.28 12.14
CA VAL A 36 0.51 -6.21 11.30
C VAL A 36 1.61 -5.50 12.08
N ASP A 37 2.69 -6.21 12.36
CA ASP A 37 3.82 -5.62 13.08
C ASP A 37 4.75 -4.93 12.09
N SER A 38 5.88 -4.45 12.60
CA SER A 38 6.82 -3.69 11.78
C SER A 38 7.35 -4.49 10.61
N ILE A 39 7.61 -5.77 10.85
CA ILE A 39 8.16 -6.61 9.79
C ILE A 39 7.15 -6.82 8.69
N LYS A 40 5.91 -7.10 9.06
CA LYS A 40 4.86 -7.28 8.06
C LYS A 40 4.55 -5.98 7.35
N ALA A 41 4.66 -4.85 8.05
CA ALA A 41 4.46 -3.56 7.40
C ALA A 41 5.50 -3.35 6.30
N ILE A 42 6.75 -3.77 6.56
CA ILE A 42 7.79 -3.67 5.56
C ILE A 42 7.46 -4.59 4.38
N GLU A 43 6.95 -5.77 4.65
CA GLU A 43 6.57 -6.69 3.58
C GLU A 43 5.48 -6.10 2.70
N ILE A 44 4.50 -5.44 3.32
CA ILE A 44 3.45 -4.78 2.56
C ILE A 44 4.06 -3.68 1.69
N THR A 45 4.96 -2.90 2.26
CA THR A 45 5.61 -1.81 1.54
C THR A 45 6.38 -2.33 0.33
N VAL A 46 7.16 -3.39 0.53
CA VAL A 46 7.94 -3.96 -0.56
C VAL A 46 7.02 -4.49 -1.66
N ALA A 47 5.93 -5.14 -1.27
CA ALA A 47 4.99 -5.66 -2.25
C ALA A 47 4.36 -4.53 -3.06
N ILE A 48 4.05 -3.41 -2.39
CA ILE A 48 3.51 -2.24 -3.06
C ILE A 48 4.52 -1.70 -4.08
N GLU A 49 5.77 -1.60 -3.66
CA GLU A 49 6.80 -1.07 -4.55
C GLU A 49 6.96 -1.92 -5.80
N LYS A 50 6.90 -3.22 -5.63
CA LYS A 50 7.04 -4.12 -6.77
C LYS A 50 5.81 -4.11 -7.66
N LYS A 51 4.64 -4.06 -7.04
CA LYS A 51 3.40 -4.13 -7.81
C LYS A 51 3.17 -2.88 -8.64
N PHE A 52 3.41 -1.74 -8.04
CA PHE A 52 3.10 -0.45 -8.68
C PHE A 52 4.33 0.22 -9.26
N LYS A 53 5.51 -0.36 -9.05
CA LYS A 53 6.77 0.19 -9.56
C LYS A 53 7.00 1.59 -9.06
N VAL A 54 6.82 1.76 -7.75
CA VAL A 54 7.05 3.03 -7.08
C VAL A 54 8.02 2.80 -5.94
N SER A 55 8.54 3.89 -5.37
CA SER A 55 9.41 3.83 -4.20
C SER A 55 8.70 4.48 -3.03
N VAL A 56 8.60 3.76 -1.93
CA VAL A 56 8.02 4.31 -0.70
C VAL A 56 9.18 4.66 0.21
N ARG A 57 9.20 5.89 0.69
CA ARG A 57 10.30 6.31 1.54
C ARG A 57 10.10 5.80 2.95
N ASP A 58 11.22 5.57 3.65
CA ASP A 58 11.14 5.07 5.01
C ASP A 58 10.32 5.98 5.90
N GLU A 59 10.40 7.28 5.66
CA GLU A 59 9.66 8.24 6.47
C GLU A 59 8.16 8.19 6.22
N ASP A 60 7.74 7.59 5.10
CA ASP A 60 6.31 7.47 4.80
C ASP A 60 5.70 6.23 5.42
N VAL A 61 6.50 5.22 5.74
CA VAL A 61 5.97 3.97 6.26
C VAL A 61 5.19 4.16 7.56
N PRO A 62 5.70 4.90 8.55
CA PRO A 62 4.93 5.08 9.79
C PRO A 62 3.66 5.90 9.61
N LYS A 63 3.52 6.58 8.49
CA LYS A 63 2.30 7.36 8.24
C LYS A 63 1.17 6.49 7.74
N ILE A 64 1.46 5.28 7.33
CA ILE A 64 0.45 4.36 6.83
C ILE A 64 -0.14 3.63 8.02
N THR A 65 -1.29 4.11 8.48
CA THR A 65 -1.96 3.52 9.63
C THR A 65 -3.21 2.76 9.20
N THR A 66 -3.96 3.32 8.27
CA THR A 66 -5.18 2.68 7.78
C THR A 66 -5.02 2.27 6.34
N VAL A 67 -5.92 1.39 5.91
CA VAL A 67 -5.94 0.95 4.51
C VAL A 67 -6.11 2.14 3.58
N LYS A 68 -6.99 3.06 3.96
CA LYS A 68 -7.21 4.24 3.14
C LYS A 68 -5.94 5.05 2.94
N GLN A 69 -5.16 5.19 4.00
CA GLN A 69 -3.90 5.94 3.90
C GLN A 69 -2.91 5.25 2.97
N ALA A 70 -2.89 3.93 3.00
CA ALA A 70 -2.03 3.18 2.08
C ALA A 70 -2.44 3.43 0.63
N ILE A 71 -3.74 3.41 0.38
CA ILE A 71 -4.26 3.65 -0.96
C ILE A 71 -3.91 5.06 -1.42
N GLU A 72 -4.12 6.04 -0.55
CA GLU A 72 -3.83 7.43 -0.89
C GLU A 72 -2.35 7.64 -1.17
N LEU A 73 -1.51 7.01 -0.38
CA LEU A 73 -0.06 7.14 -0.61
C LEU A 73 0.31 6.61 -1.99
N VAL A 74 -0.19 5.44 -2.34
CA VAL A 74 0.13 4.85 -3.63
C VAL A 74 -0.40 5.71 -4.76
N GLU A 75 -1.62 6.23 -4.62
CA GLU A 75 -2.18 7.08 -5.65
C GLU A 75 -1.34 8.34 -5.84
N ASN A 76 -0.86 8.91 -4.74
CA ASN A 76 0.00 10.08 -4.83
C ASN A 76 1.33 9.76 -5.50
N LEU A 77 1.90 8.62 -5.17
CA LEU A 77 3.17 8.22 -5.78
C LEU A 77 3.01 7.98 -7.26
N LEU A 78 1.91 7.38 -7.66
CA LEU A 78 1.65 7.14 -9.07
C LEU A 78 1.44 8.45 -9.83
N ALA A 79 0.79 9.42 -9.18
CA ALA A 79 0.54 10.70 -9.82
C ALA A 79 1.82 11.52 -9.97
N GLN A 80 2.78 11.31 -9.08
CA GLN A 80 4.04 12.07 -9.12
C GLN A 80 5.09 11.42 -10.01
N ARG A 81 4.84 10.18 -10.41
CA ARG A 81 5.82 9.45 -11.18
C ARG A 81 5.98 10.07 -12.55
N PRO A 82 7.20 10.22 -13.04
CA PRO A 82 7.39 10.82 -14.36
C PRO A 82 6.77 9.95 -15.43
N VAL A 83 6.02 10.58 -16.29
CA VAL A 83 5.44 9.89 -17.40
C VAL A 83 6.51 9.61 -18.40
N ASN A 84 6.52 8.47 -18.97
CA ASN A 84 7.48 8.12 -19.99
C ASN A 84 8.86 7.94 -19.44
N GLY A 85 9.00 8.03 -18.19
CA GLY A 85 10.29 7.87 -17.59
C GLY A 85 11.25 8.94 -17.97
N LYS A 86 10.72 10.03 -18.40
CA LYS A 86 11.58 11.02 -18.79
C LYS A 86 12.10 11.76 -17.79
N VAL A 87 12.61 11.96 -17.46
CA VAL A 87 12.85 12.45 -16.57
C VAL A 87 13.45 13.31 -16.49
N GLN A 88 13.52 13.48 -16.36
CA GLN A 88 13.94 13.90 -16.28
C GLN A 88 14.32 13.92 -15.97
#